data_409c7e70a24b3dafcc44ea8b73d6ec30
#
_entry.id   409c7e70a24b3dafcc44ea8b73d6ec30
#
_cell.length_a   1.000
_cell.length_b   1.000
_cell.length_c   1.000
_cell.angle_alpha   90.00
_cell.angle_beta   90.00
_cell.angle_gamma   90.00
#
_symmetry.space_group_name_H-M   'P 1'
#
loop_
_entity.id
_entity.type
_entity.pdbx_description
1 polymer ?
#
loop_
_entity_poly.entity_id
_entity_poly.type
_entity_poly.pdbx_seq_one_letter_code
_entity_poly.pdbx_strand_id
1 'polypeptide(L)'
;MITNYNSNRTNNKSSLTKLFVTTIVAALLMSLASCEIETSDNGELDGFWHLERIDSLENGKTVDCSNQLIFWGVQLRLIEAKDMGNNSINHLYLRFEQTSDSLYINKVYENHWHEDNSNDEVGGDVPVEVANDETRHYGINNIPEGFLKERLDGSKMILRSKMLRLTFRRF
;
A
#
# COMPACT_ATOMS: atom_id res chain seq x y z
N MET A 1 65.50 -4.27 -45.71
CA MET A 1 65.03 -3.26 -44.78
C MET A 1 63.50 -3.24 -44.81
N ILE A 2 62.85 -4.28 -44.32
CA ILE A 2 61.38 -4.40 -44.26
C ILE A 2 61.09 -5.13 -42.93
N THR A 3 60.87 -4.42 -41.88
CA THR A 3 60.25 -4.97 -40.65
C THR A 3 59.83 -3.79 -39.80
N ASN A 4 58.60 -3.84 -39.28
CA ASN A 4 58.01 -3.03 -38.23
C ASN A 4 56.81 -2.16 -38.67
N TYR A 5 55.86 -2.70 -39.46
CA TYR A 5 54.59 -1.97 -39.66
C TYR A 5 53.37 -2.70 -39.11
N ASN A 6 53.46 -3.94 -38.60
CA ASN A 6 52.33 -4.75 -38.19
C ASN A 6 52.05 -4.83 -36.70
N SER A 7 53.00 -4.35 -35.82
CA SER A 7 52.84 -4.48 -34.38
C SER A 7 51.86 -3.45 -33.77
N ASN A 8 51.76 -2.27 -34.34
CA ASN A 8 50.94 -1.20 -33.74
C ASN A 8 49.44 -1.33 -34.09
N ARG A 9 49.07 -2.10 -35.12
CA ARG A 9 47.64 -2.24 -35.55
C ARG A 9 46.86 -3.25 -34.71
N THR A 10 47.54 -4.24 -34.14
CA THR A 10 46.93 -5.26 -33.25
C THR A 10 46.68 -4.75 -31.85
N ASN A 11 47.58 -3.95 -31.32
CA ASN A 11 47.42 -3.36 -29.98
C ASN A 11 46.28 -2.34 -29.89
N ASN A 12 46.07 -1.58 -30.97
CA ASN A 12 44.97 -0.60 -31.00
C ASN A 12 43.59 -1.26 -31.08
N LYS A 13 43.43 -2.38 -31.77
CA LYS A 13 42.18 -3.13 -31.84
C LYS A 13 41.82 -3.74 -30.47
N SER A 14 42.79 -4.30 -29.74
CA SER A 14 42.58 -4.87 -28.42
C SER A 14 42.20 -3.80 -27.40
N SER A 15 42.78 -2.61 -27.45
CA SER A 15 42.43 -1.48 -26.58
C SER A 15 41.00 -0.95 -26.83
N LEU A 16 40.61 -0.80 -28.11
CA LEU A 16 39.27 -0.38 -28.50
C LEU A 16 38.20 -1.39 -28.07
N THR A 17 38.47 -2.69 -28.20
CA THR A 17 37.55 -3.75 -27.78
C THR A 17 37.37 -3.76 -26.25
N LYS A 18 38.46 -3.60 -25.52
CA LYS A 18 38.39 -3.48 -24.04
C LYS A 18 37.58 -2.27 -23.60
N LEU A 19 37.82 -1.10 -24.21
CA LEU A 19 37.07 0.11 -23.92
C LEU A 19 35.55 -0.08 -24.18
N PHE A 20 35.22 -0.71 -25.34
CA PHE A 20 33.83 -0.96 -25.71
C PHE A 20 33.11 -1.92 -24.74
N VAL A 21 33.78 -3.01 -24.34
CA VAL A 21 33.27 -3.96 -23.32
C VAL A 21 33.08 -3.28 -21.97
N THR A 22 34.03 -2.46 -21.53
CA THR A 22 33.93 -1.74 -20.25
C THR A 22 32.76 -0.77 -20.26
N THR A 23 32.53 -0.07 -21.37
CA THR A 23 31.40 0.87 -21.51
C THR A 23 30.04 0.14 -21.47
N ILE A 24 29.94 -1.02 -22.14
CA ILE A 24 28.72 -1.84 -22.11
C ILE A 24 28.44 -2.37 -20.71
N VAL A 25 29.46 -2.86 -20.01
CA VAL A 25 29.33 -3.35 -18.63
C VAL A 25 28.93 -2.22 -17.68
N ALA A 26 29.53 -1.03 -17.82
CA ALA A 26 29.15 0.13 -17.04
C ALA A 26 27.70 0.57 -17.30
N ALA A 27 27.25 0.58 -18.56
CA ALA A 27 25.86 0.89 -18.93
C ALA A 27 24.86 -0.14 -18.38
N LEU A 28 25.19 -1.42 -18.41
CA LEU A 28 24.39 -2.50 -17.81
C LEU A 28 24.29 -2.36 -16.29
N LEU A 29 25.38 -2.00 -15.62
CA LEU A 29 25.38 -1.78 -14.17
C LEU A 29 24.55 -0.55 -13.76
N MET A 30 24.54 0.51 -14.56
CA MET A 30 23.70 1.69 -14.33
C MET A 30 22.21 1.42 -14.56
N SER A 31 21.86 0.52 -15.48
CA SER A 31 20.45 0.14 -15.71
C SER A 31 19.85 -0.69 -14.57
N LEU A 32 20.67 -1.39 -13.79
CA LEU A 32 20.22 -2.15 -12.62
C LEU A 32 20.00 -1.25 -11.37
N ALA A 33 20.58 -0.06 -11.34
CA ALA A 33 20.42 0.89 -10.22
C ALA A 33 19.20 1.81 -10.35
N SER A 34 18.43 1.71 -11.44
CA SER A 34 17.32 2.64 -11.75
C SER A 34 15.94 2.18 -11.25
N CYS A 35 15.86 1.05 -10.54
CA CYS A 35 14.58 0.63 -9.97
C CYS A 35 14.63 0.89 -8.46
N GLU A 36 14.32 2.10 -8.02
CA GLU A 36 13.91 2.33 -6.63
C GLU A 36 12.58 1.62 -6.43
N ILE A 37 12.63 0.45 -5.80
CA ILE A 37 11.42 -0.19 -5.30
C ILE A 37 10.96 0.64 -4.11
N GLU A 38 9.85 1.35 -4.27
CA GLU A 38 9.22 2.05 -3.17
C GLU A 38 8.84 1.02 -2.10
N THR A 39 9.55 1.03 -0.98
CA THR A 39 9.29 0.13 0.15
C THR A 39 8.40 0.83 1.15
N SER A 40 7.44 0.09 1.69
CA SER A 40 6.61 0.58 2.79
C SER A 40 7.45 0.70 4.06
N ASP A 41 7.27 1.79 4.80
CA ASP A 41 7.95 2.09 6.05
C ASP A 41 6.99 2.14 7.26
N ASN A 42 5.82 1.49 7.14
CA ASN A 42 4.79 1.50 8.18
C ASN A 42 5.11 0.55 9.36
N GLY A 43 6.21 -0.19 9.30
CA GLY A 43 6.61 -1.14 10.34
C GLY A 43 5.60 -2.26 10.53
N GLU A 44 5.20 -2.53 11.77
CA GLU A 44 4.24 -3.59 12.10
C GLU A 44 2.83 -3.35 11.54
N LEU A 45 2.52 -2.13 11.09
CA LEU A 45 1.21 -1.82 10.50
C LEU A 45 1.05 -2.44 9.10
N ASP A 46 2.14 -2.58 8.35
CA ASP A 46 2.09 -3.22 7.03
C ASP A 46 1.59 -4.65 7.13
N GLY A 47 0.74 -5.03 6.19
CA GLY A 47 0.27 -6.40 6.08
C GLY A 47 -1.24 -6.51 5.85
N PHE A 48 -1.73 -7.72 6.02
CA PHE A 48 -3.13 -8.05 5.78
C PHE A 48 -3.80 -8.40 7.12
N TRP A 49 -4.81 -7.58 7.51
CA TRP A 49 -5.43 -7.59 8.80
C TRP A 49 -6.90 -7.98 8.72
N HIS A 50 -7.25 -9.12 9.30
CA HIS A 50 -8.63 -9.60 9.41
C HIS A 50 -9.34 -8.89 10.56
N LEU A 51 -10.43 -8.18 10.28
CA LEU A 51 -11.28 -7.55 11.28
C LEU A 51 -12.10 -8.63 12.02
N GLU A 52 -11.79 -8.84 13.27
CA GLU A 52 -12.45 -9.88 14.09
C GLU A 52 -13.61 -9.33 14.93
N ARG A 53 -13.52 -8.04 15.36
CA ARG A 53 -14.50 -7.48 16.26
C ARG A 53 -14.56 -5.96 16.19
N ILE A 54 -15.78 -5.45 16.31
CA ILE A 54 -16.09 -4.03 16.46
C ILE A 54 -16.85 -3.84 17.78
N ASP A 55 -16.28 -3.10 18.73
CA ASP A 55 -16.94 -2.70 19.97
C ASP A 55 -17.37 -1.24 19.88
N SER A 56 -18.64 -0.94 20.09
CA SER A 56 -19.14 0.43 20.25
C SER A 56 -18.88 0.92 21.68
N LEU A 57 -18.16 2.02 21.80
CA LEU A 57 -17.84 2.65 23.08
C LEU A 57 -18.99 3.51 23.63
N GLU A 58 -19.96 3.86 22.79
CA GLU A 58 -21.12 4.66 23.19
C GLU A 58 -22.19 3.83 23.88
N ASN A 59 -22.46 2.63 23.37
CA ASN A 59 -23.59 1.82 23.83
C ASN A 59 -23.21 0.42 24.30
N GLY A 60 -21.91 0.09 24.30
CA GLY A 60 -21.37 -1.20 24.72
C GLY A 60 -21.72 -2.38 23.81
N LYS A 61 -22.30 -2.13 22.61
CA LYS A 61 -22.61 -3.20 21.67
C LYS A 61 -21.32 -3.72 21.02
N THR A 62 -21.29 -5.03 20.83
CA THR A 62 -20.20 -5.72 20.13
C THR A 62 -20.75 -6.41 18.89
N VAL A 63 -20.04 -6.26 17.78
CA VAL A 63 -20.24 -7.03 16.55
C VAL A 63 -19.08 -7.99 16.41
N ASP A 64 -19.38 -9.29 16.36
CA ASP A 64 -18.40 -10.34 16.05
C ASP A 64 -18.29 -10.50 14.54
N CYS A 65 -17.12 -10.16 13.99
CA CYS A 65 -16.79 -10.25 12.58
C CYS A 65 -15.84 -11.45 12.28
N SER A 66 -15.53 -12.29 13.27
CA SER A 66 -14.52 -13.35 13.16
C SER A 66 -14.82 -14.40 12.08
N ASN A 67 -16.10 -14.57 11.73
CA ASN A 67 -16.55 -15.45 10.64
C ASN A 67 -16.83 -14.70 9.32
N GLN A 68 -16.63 -13.38 9.28
CA GLN A 68 -16.75 -12.57 8.09
C GLN A 68 -15.37 -12.42 7.44
N LEU A 69 -15.33 -12.13 6.15
CA LEU A 69 -14.07 -12.00 5.43
C LEU A 69 -13.72 -10.53 5.19
N ILE A 70 -13.74 -9.74 6.28
CA ILE A 70 -13.47 -8.30 6.26
C ILE A 70 -12.00 -8.07 6.57
N PHE A 71 -11.29 -7.41 5.66
CA PHE A 71 -9.86 -7.20 5.76
C PHE A 71 -9.46 -5.74 5.53
N TRP A 72 -8.36 -5.35 6.18
CA TRP A 72 -7.58 -4.17 5.87
C TRP A 72 -6.21 -4.61 5.35
N GLY A 73 -5.94 -4.36 4.06
CA GLY A 73 -4.61 -4.54 3.45
C GLY A 73 -3.84 -3.24 3.54
N VAL A 74 -2.78 -3.19 4.32
CA VAL A 74 -1.98 -1.98 4.56
C VAL A 74 -0.66 -2.07 3.81
N GLN A 75 -0.39 -1.10 2.94
CA GLN A 75 0.86 -0.96 2.23
C GLN A 75 1.10 0.51 1.85
N LEU A 76 2.34 0.96 1.93
CA LEU A 76 2.70 2.36 1.67
C LEU A 76 1.88 3.30 2.57
N ARG A 77 1.11 4.23 1.99
CA ARG A 77 0.20 5.13 2.71
C ARG A 77 -1.26 4.88 2.35
N LEU A 78 -1.58 3.63 2.10
CA LEU A 78 -2.88 3.18 1.66
C LEU A 78 -3.34 1.98 2.48
N ILE A 79 -4.61 1.99 2.87
CA ILE A 79 -5.33 0.82 3.36
C ILE A 79 -6.41 0.49 2.34
N GLU A 80 -6.40 -0.73 1.82
CA GLU A 80 -7.54 -1.30 1.12
C GLU A 80 -8.43 -2.01 2.13
N ALA A 81 -9.63 -1.49 2.36
CA ALA A 81 -10.65 -2.15 3.17
C ALA A 81 -11.58 -2.94 2.26
N LYS A 82 -11.71 -4.25 2.50
CA LYS A 82 -12.39 -5.18 1.61
C LYS A 82 -13.16 -6.24 2.37
N ASP A 83 -14.40 -6.52 1.93
CA ASP A 83 -15.16 -7.71 2.33
C ASP A 83 -15.10 -8.74 1.21
N MET A 84 -14.31 -9.80 1.40
CA MET A 84 -14.14 -10.88 0.43
C MET A 84 -15.31 -11.89 0.45
N GLY A 85 -16.20 -11.79 1.44
CA GLY A 85 -17.39 -12.62 1.57
C GLY A 85 -18.65 -11.99 0.97
N ASN A 86 -18.63 -10.68 0.69
CA ASN A 86 -19.78 -9.94 0.21
C ASN A 86 -19.42 -8.98 -0.93
N ASN A 87 -19.61 -9.44 -2.17
CA ASN A 87 -19.30 -8.65 -3.36
C ASN A 87 -20.28 -7.46 -3.60
N SER A 88 -21.33 -7.33 -2.78
CA SER A 88 -22.28 -6.20 -2.89
C SER A 88 -21.82 -4.97 -2.10
N ILE A 89 -20.73 -5.08 -1.33
CA ILE A 89 -20.12 -3.97 -0.59
C ILE A 89 -18.87 -3.54 -1.35
N ASN A 90 -18.78 -2.25 -1.65
CA ASN A 90 -17.63 -1.70 -2.37
C ASN A 90 -16.36 -1.79 -1.52
N HIS A 91 -15.24 -1.99 -2.17
CA HIS A 91 -13.94 -1.83 -1.54
C HIS A 91 -13.69 -0.34 -1.31
N LEU A 92 -13.04 -0.02 -0.20
CA LEU A 92 -12.64 1.34 0.12
C LEU A 92 -11.13 1.47 0.12
N TYR A 93 -10.65 2.57 -0.40
CA TYR A 93 -9.25 2.99 -0.26
C TYR A 93 -9.15 4.11 0.76
N LEU A 94 -8.39 3.88 1.82
CA LEU A 94 -8.21 4.81 2.93
C LEU A 94 -6.80 5.39 2.86
N ARG A 95 -6.68 6.69 2.71
CA ARG A 95 -5.40 7.39 2.88
C ARG A 95 -5.18 7.67 4.35
N PHE A 96 -4.01 7.38 4.83
CA PHE A 96 -3.69 7.52 6.24
C PHE A 96 -2.34 8.19 6.49
N GLU A 97 -2.22 8.70 7.70
CA GLU A 97 -0.98 9.08 8.35
C GLU A 97 -0.88 8.35 9.68
N GLN A 98 0.34 8.16 10.18
CA GLN A 98 0.55 7.52 11.47
C GLN A 98 1.66 8.18 12.28
N THR A 99 1.52 8.06 13.60
CA THR A 99 2.59 8.30 14.57
C THR A 99 2.95 6.98 15.26
N SER A 100 3.80 7.00 16.26
CA SER A 100 4.13 5.82 17.07
C SER A 100 2.88 5.20 17.74
N ASP A 101 1.92 6.02 18.15
CA ASP A 101 0.77 5.64 18.95
C ASP A 101 -0.60 5.81 18.27
N SER A 102 -0.63 6.43 17.11
CA SER A 102 -1.89 6.81 16.46
C SER A 102 -1.90 6.51 14.97
N LEU A 103 -3.10 6.26 14.43
CA LEU A 103 -3.41 6.11 13.02
C LEU A 103 -4.53 7.09 12.66
N TYR A 104 -4.33 7.91 11.64
CA TYR A 104 -5.29 8.91 11.16
C TYR A 104 -5.72 8.59 9.75
N ILE A 105 -6.99 8.26 9.56
CA ILE A 105 -7.61 8.10 8.23
C ILE A 105 -8.04 9.49 7.77
N ASN A 106 -7.34 10.04 6.79
CA ASN A 106 -7.53 11.41 6.32
C ASN A 106 -8.56 11.50 5.20
N LYS A 107 -8.59 10.50 4.31
CA LYS A 107 -9.47 10.46 3.15
C LYS A 107 -9.93 9.04 2.89
N VAL A 108 -11.14 8.91 2.39
CA VAL A 108 -11.76 7.65 1.97
C VAL A 108 -12.23 7.77 0.54
N TYR A 109 -12.04 6.72 -0.24
CA TYR A 109 -12.48 6.63 -1.63
C TYR A 109 -13.18 5.28 -1.85
N GLU A 110 -14.27 5.28 -2.60
CA GLU A 110 -14.85 4.07 -3.16
C GLU A 110 -14.02 3.64 -4.38
N ASN A 111 -13.76 2.34 -4.46
CA ASN A 111 -13.10 1.75 -5.62
C ASN A 111 -14.03 1.79 -6.81
N HIS A 112 -13.77 2.68 -7.74
CA HIS A 112 -14.35 2.65 -9.08
C HIS A 112 -13.33 2.03 -10.03
N TRP A 113 -13.58 0.79 -10.43
CA TRP A 113 -12.85 0.18 -11.53
C TRP A 113 -12.81 1.20 -12.67
N HIS A 114 -11.71 1.25 -13.43
CA HIS A 114 -11.52 2.12 -14.59
C HIS A 114 -12.59 1.86 -15.67
N GLU A 115 -13.84 1.94 -15.27
CA GLU A 115 -14.94 2.00 -16.20
C GLU A 115 -14.87 3.40 -16.80
N ASP A 116 -14.31 3.46 -18.02
CA ASP A 116 -14.49 4.57 -18.94
C ASP A 116 -16.00 4.67 -19.26
N ASN A 117 -16.76 5.14 -18.28
CA ASN A 117 -18.09 5.61 -18.54
C ASN A 117 -17.92 6.89 -19.37
N SER A 118 -18.19 6.78 -20.65
CA SER A 118 -18.04 7.84 -21.64
C SER A 118 -18.85 9.12 -21.34
N ASN A 119 -19.47 9.19 -20.17
CA ASN A 119 -20.24 10.33 -19.67
C ASN A 119 -19.69 10.93 -18.36
N ASP A 120 -18.69 10.33 -17.71
CA ASP A 120 -18.09 10.87 -16.51
C ASP A 120 -16.72 11.46 -16.84
N GLU A 121 -16.59 12.77 -16.68
CA GLU A 121 -15.34 13.51 -16.87
C GLU A 121 -14.24 13.14 -15.84
N VAL A 122 -14.54 12.26 -14.88
CA VAL A 122 -13.64 11.86 -13.79
C VAL A 122 -13.57 10.34 -13.73
N GLY A 123 -12.64 9.75 -14.47
CA GLY A 123 -12.26 8.35 -14.27
C GLY A 123 -11.47 8.20 -12.97
N GLY A 124 -11.77 7.17 -12.17
CA GLY A 124 -11.03 6.82 -10.96
C GLY A 124 -11.89 6.69 -9.71
N ASP A 125 -11.23 6.50 -8.57
CA ASP A 125 -11.88 6.31 -7.29
C ASP A 125 -12.68 7.53 -6.84
N VAL A 126 -13.91 7.31 -6.32
CA VAL A 126 -14.82 8.38 -5.92
C VAL A 126 -14.59 8.76 -4.45
N PRO A 127 -14.32 10.05 -4.15
CA PRO A 127 -14.15 10.49 -2.77
C PRO A 127 -15.43 10.32 -1.94
N VAL A 128 -15.30 9.79 -0.73
CA VAL A 128 -16.34 9.71 0.28
C VAL A 128 -16.09 10.80 1.33
N GLU A 129 -16.90 11.84 1.32
CA GLU A 129 -16.72 13.00 2.21
C GLU A 129 -17.36 12.81 3.59
N VAL A 130 -18.39 11.97 3.68
CA VAL A 130 -19.14 11.70 4.92
C VAL A 130 -19.30 10.20 5.11
N ALA A 131 -19.05 9.75 6.33
CA ALA A 131 -19.18 8.34 6.65
C ALA A 131 -20.61 7.82 6.41
N ASN A 132 -20.71 6.72 5.68
CA ASN A 132 -21.94 6.04 5.27
C ASN A 132 -21.98 4.60 5.82
N ASP A 133 -22.92 3.78 5.40
CA ASP A 133 -23.05 2.41 5.87
C ASP A 133 -21.88 1.52 5.41
N GLU A 134 -21.31 1.78 4.22
CA GLU A 134 -20.15 1.05 3.72
C GLU A 134 -18.91 1.37 4.54
N THR A 135 -18.64 2.64 4.85
CA THR A 135 -17.50 3.01 5.69
C THR A 135 -17.63 2.42 7.10
N ARG A 136 -18.86 2.41 7.66
CA ARG A 136 -19.15 1.82 8.98
C ARG A 136 -18.96 0.31 8.99
N HIS A 137 -19.27 -0.36 7.88
CA HIS A 137 -19.00 -1.79 7.73
C HIS A 137 -17.53 -2.14 7.95
N TYR A 138 -16.64 -1.25 7.54
CA TYR A 138 -15.20 -1.38 7.72
C TYR A 138 -14.67 -0.75 9.02
N GLY A 139 -15.54 -0.26 9.90
CA GLY A 139 -15.17 0.34 11.18
C GLY A 139 -14.80 1.82 11.11
N ILE A 140 -15.18 2.54 10.05
CA ILE A 140 -14.95 3.98 9.89
C ILE A 140 -16.25 4.74 10.12
N ASN A 141 -16.35 5.50 11.20
CA ASN A 141 -17.55 6.23 11.57
C ASN A 141 -17.50 7.73 11.24
N ASN A 142 -16.32 8.27 11.04
CA ASN A 142 -16.09 9.67 10.67
C ASN A 142 -15.05 9.77 9.57
N ILE A 143 -15.08 10.86 8.83
CA ILE A 143 -14.05 11.22 7.86
C ILE A 143 -13.71 12.70 8.09
N PRO A 144 -12.48 13.02 8.54
CA PRO A 144 -11.40 12.12 8.98
C PRO A 144 -11.68 11.40 10.31
N GLU A 145 -11.00 10.27 10.56
CA GLU A 145 -11.09 9.54 11.82
C GLU A 145 -9.70 9.20 12.38
N GLY A 146 -9.50 9.44 13.68
CA GLY A 146 -8.28 9.12 14.41
C GLY A 146 -8.44 7.92 15.31
N PHE A 147 -7.44 7.04 15.32
CA PHE A 147 -7.39 5.87 16.18
C PHE A 147 -6.10 5.87 17.01
N LEU A 148 -6.24 5.61 18.30
CA LEU A 148 -5.12 5.23 19.15
C LEU A 148 -4.77 3.76 18.88
N LYS A 149 -3.51 3.44 18.73
CA LYS A 149 -2.99 2.08 18.63
C LYS A 149 -2.84 1.50 20.04
N GLU A 150 -3.89 0.87 20.57
CA GLU A 150 -3.82 0.23 21.89
C GLU A 150 -2.89 -0.99 21.85
N ARG A 151 -2.80 -1.64 20.69
CA ARG A 151 -1.88 -2.73 20.43
C ARG A 151 -1.56 -2.79 18.93
N LEU A 152 -0.30 -2.94 18.59
CA LEU A 152 0.15 -3.24 17.25
C LEU A 152 1.40 -4.10 17.35
N ASP A 153 1.29 -5.36 16.95
CA ASP A 153 2.41 -6.31 16.89
C ASP A 153 2.24 -7.25 15.69
N GLY A 154 3.20 -8.13 15.48
CA GLY A 154 3.21 -9.04 14.35
C GLY A 154 1.99 -9.98 14.24
N SER A 155 1.06 -10.00 15.21
CA SER A 155 -0.09 -10.91 15.24
C SER A 155 -1.42 -10.22 15.44
N LYS A 156 -1.45 -9.08 16.12
CA LYS A 156 -2.67 -8.42 16.56
C LYS A 156 -2.59 -6.91 16.47
N MET A 157 -3.66 -6.29 15.97
CA MET A 157 -3.85 -4.85 15.97
C MET A 157 -5.14 -4.51 16.71
N ILE A 158 -5.07 -3.56 17.64
CA ILE A 158 -6.22 -3.01 18.34
C ILE A 158 -6.18 -1.51 18.18
N LEU A 159 -7.21 -0.98 17.52
CA LEU A 159 -7.38 0.43 17.25
C LEU A 159 -8.59 0.97 18.02
N ARG A 160 -8.43 2.11 18.67
CA ARG A 160 -9.50 2.77 19.40
C ARG A 160 -9.72 4.18 18.89
N SER A 161 -10.90 4.45 18.36
CA SER A 161 -11.36 5.80 18.08
C SER A 161 -12.19 6.37 19.24
N LYS A 162 -12.79 7.52 19.04
CA LYS A 162 -13.72 8.11 19.99
C LYS A 162 -14.97 7.24 20.20
N MET A 163 -15.42 6.54 19.16
CA MET A 163 -16.70 5.82 19.13
C MET A 163 -16.54 4.31 19.12
N LEU A 164 -15.43 3.80 18.56
CA LEU A 164 -15.23 2.37 18.33
C LEU A 164 -13.90 1.89 18.90
N ARG A 165 -13.88 0.59 19.17
CA ARG A 165 -12.66 -0.20 19.36
C ARG A 165 -12.67 -1.36 18.38
N LEU A 166 -11.70 -1.38 17.49
CA LEU A 166 -11.54 -2.37 16.43
C LEU A 166 -10.47 -3.38 16.84
N THR A 167 -10.76 -4.66 16.64
CA THR A 167 -9.80 -5.73 16.91
C THR A 167 -9.54 -6.50 15.63
N PHE A 168 -8.26 -6.58 15.26
CA PHE A 168 -7.80 -7.29 14.09
C PHE A 168 -6.79 -8.37 14.46
N ARG A 169 -6.76 -9.44 13.67
CA ARG A 169 -5.73 -10.45 13.66
C ARG A 169 -4.96 -10.38 12.34
N ARG A 170 -3.65 -10.55 12.40
CA ARG A 170 -2.84 -10.65 11.19
C ARG A 170 -3.19 -11.95 10.45
N PHE A 171 -3.35 -11.83 9.13
CA PHE A 171 -3.69 -12.97 8.27
C PHE A 171 -2.44 -13.56 7.63
#